data_9a2455c640b935f44b183f2635770597
#
_entry.id   9a2455c640b935f44b183f2635770597
#
_cell.length_a   1.000
_cell.length_b   1.000
_cell.length_c   1.000
_cell.angle_alpha   90.00
_cell.angle_beta   90.00
_cell.angle_gamma   90.00
#
_symmetry.space_group_name_H-M   'P 1'
#
loop_
_entity.id
_entity.type
_entity.pdbx_description
1 polymer ?
#
loop_
_entity_poly.entity_id
_entity_poly.type
_entity_poly.pdbx_seq_one_letter_code
_entity_poly.pdbx_strand_id
1 'polypeptide(L)'
;MTNGTKVTKRNGKNEPLDLNKLHVMVEEACKDLAGVSASQVEIQSGIQFYDGITTDEIQEILIRSASDLVSLDNPNYQFVAARLLLFAVRKQLYGRMHETPTVKEQVEQCVRKEVYDAEILDLYSDEEFDKLQSFIDHDRDYLFTYAGLRQVCDKYLVQDRSNGKVYETPQFMYLLIAATIFSKYPKDTRLDYVRKYYDAISRHKINIPTPIMAGVRTPLRQYASCVLVDVDDTLDSIFSSDMAIGKYVAQRAGIGINAGRIRGINSKIRGGEVQHTGVVLSLIHI
;
A
#
# COMPACT_ATOMS: atom_id res chain seq x y z
N MET A 1 -11.74 31.78 15.55
CA MET A 1 -10.66 32.58 16.19
C MET A 1 -9.32 32.15 15.59
N THR A 2 -9.01 32.58 14.36
CA THR A 2 -7.75 32.15 13.66
C THR A 2 -7.05 33.35 12.99
N ASN A 3 -7.43 34.60 13.40
CA ASN A 3 -6.72 35.80 12.93
C ASN A 3 -5.32 35.84 13.58
N GLY A 4 -4.32 35.26 12.91
CA GLY A 4 -2.92 35.27 13.35
C GLY A 4 -2.20 33.92 13.31
N THR A 5 -2.93 32.81 13.15
CA THR A 5 -2.31 31.48 13.08
C THR A 5 -1.42 31.37 11.82
N LYS A 6 -0.16 31.03 11.99
CA LYS A 6 0.79 30.76 10.90
C LYS A 6 0.88 29.28 10.64
N VAL A 7 1.12 28.93 9.39
CA VAL A 7 1.31 27.57 8.91
C VAL A 7 2.70 27.39 8.34
N THR A 8 3.37 26.34 8.73
CA THR A 8 4.66 25.94 8.16
C THR A 8 4.42 25.08 6.92
N LYS A 9 4.86 25.58 5.77
CA LYS A 9 4.80 24.87 4.48
C LYS A 9 5.87 23.77 4.40
N ARG A 10 5.70 22.79 3.49
CA ARG A 10 6.69 21.74 3.21
C ARG A 10 8.08 22.25 2.84
N ASN A 11 8.19 23.47 2.32
CA ASN A 11 9.47 24.13 2.01
C ASN A 11 10.05 24.91 3.20
N GLY A 12 9.48 24.79 4.40
CA GLY A 12 9.90 25.47 5.63
C GLY A 12 9.45 26.92 5.76
N LYS A 13 8.73 27.50 4.78
CA LYS A 13 8.22 28.87 4.87
C LYS A 13 6.99 28.94 5.76
N ASN A 14 6.91 30.02 6.56
CA ASN A 14 5.74 30.33 7.36
C ASN A 14 4.83 31.31 6.60
N GLU A 15 3.56 30.96 6.48
CA GLU A 15 2.53 31.79 5.84
C GLU A 15 1.30 31.87 6.76
N PRO A 16 0.45 32.93 6.65
CA PRO A 16 -0.84 32.93 7.31
C PRO A 16 -1.69 31.73 6.91
N LEU A 17 -2.44 31.16 7.86
CA LEU A 17 -3.40 30.09 7.59
C LEU A 17 -4.51 30.62 6.66
N ASP A 18 -4.62 30.00 5.48
CA ASP A 18 -5.66 30.33 4.50
C ASP A 18 -6.80 29.30 4.60
N LEU A 19 -7.87 29.70 5.30
CA LEU A 19 -9.05 28.86 5.51
C LEU A 19 -9.79 28.57 4.20
N ASN A 20 -9.73 29.46 3.20
CA ASN A 20 -10.39 29.22 1.91
C ASN A 20 -9.76 28.03 1.16
N LYS A 21 -8.42 27.89 1.24
CA LYS A 21 -7.75 26.72 0.64
C LYS A 21 -8.15 25.43 1.33
N LEU A 22 -8.37 25.44 2.64
CA LEU A 22 -8.86 24.27 3.37
C LEU A 22 -10.30 23.95 2.96
N HIS A 23 -11.16 24.98 2.95
CA HIS A 23 -12.55 24.84 2.55
C HIS A 23 -12.71 24.20 1.16
N VAL A 24 -12.05 24.75 0.14
CA VAL A 24 -12.07 24.19 -1.23
C VAL A 24 -11.64 22.71 -1.26
N MET A 25 -10.61 22.36 -0.49
CA MET A 25 -10.15 20.96 -0.44
C MET A 25 -11.15 20.03 0.25
N VAL A 26 -11.78 20.48 1.33
CA VAL A 26 -12.80 19.68 2.04
C VAL A 26 -14.08 19.58 1.23
N GLU A 27 -14.51 20.67 0.57
CA GLU A 27 -15.66 20.66 -0.36
C GLU A 27 -15.43 19.66 -1.50
N GLU A 28 -14.25 19.68 -2.13
CA GLU A 28 -13.93 18.71 -3.19
C GLU A 28 -13.95 17.25 -2.67
N ALA A 29 -13.51 17.02 -1.43
CA ALA A 29 -13.61 15.70 -0.82
C ALA A 29 -15.06 15.27 -0.54
N CYS A 30 -15.96 16.20 -0.27
CA CYS A 30 -17.38 15.96 -0.02
C CYS A 30 -18.22 15.85 -1.30
N LYS A 31 -17.69 16.27 -2.44
CA LYS A 31 -18.42 16.38 -3.71
C LYS A 31 -19.10 15.06 -4.10
N ASP A 32 -20.36 15.16 -4.53
CA ASP A 32 -21.19 14.03 -4.98
C ASP A 32 -21.42 12.93 -3.93
N LEU A 33 -21.23 13.23 -2.64
CA LEU A 33 -21.52 12.35 -1.53
C LEU A 33 -22.74 12.84 -0.74
N ALA A 34 -23.74 11.97 -0.58
CA ALA A 34 -24.92 12.30 0.22
C ALA A 34 -24.64 12.21 1.73
N GLY A 35 -25.28 13.06 2.53
CA GLY A 35 -25.22 12.99 4.00
C GLY A 35 -23.88 13.43 4.61
N VAL A 36 -23.06 14.20 3.88
CA VAL A 36 -21.81 14.77 4.38
C VAL A 36 -21.81 16.29 4.29
N SER A 37 -21.06 16.96 5.14
CA SER A 37 -20.93 18.41 5.20
C SER A 37 -19.47 18.82 5.39
N ALA A 38 -18.95 19.65 4.49
CA ALA A 38 -17.63 20.22 4.62
C ALA A 38 -17.48 21.02 5.92
N SER A 39 -18.49 21.80 6.27
CA SER A 39 -18.49 22.60 7.52
C SER A 39 -18.37 21.75 8.79
N GLN A 40 -18.96 20.55 8.82
CA GLN A 40 -18.79 19.65 9.97
C GLN A 40 -17.35 19.17 10.11
N VAL A 41 -16.70 18.79 9.01
CA VAL A 41 -15.29 18.40 9.02
C VAL A 41 -14.40 19.56 9.47
N GLU A 42 -14.69 20.78 8.99
CA GLU A 42 -13.95 22.01 9.33
C GLU A 42 -14.09 22.38 10.80
N ILE A 43 -15.30 22.33 11.36
CA ILE A 43 -15.55 22.60 12.77
C ILE A 43 -14.82 21.59 13.64
N GLN A 44 -14.93 20.31 13.32
CA GLN A 44 -14.27 19.23 14.04
C GLN A 44 -12.74 19.35 14.00
N SER A 45 -12.17 19.83 12.87
CA SER A 45 -10.73 20.01 12.69
C SER A 45 -10.21 21.33 13.28
N GLY A 46 -10.97 22.41 13.18
CA GLY A 46 -10.54 23.77 13.52
C GLY A 46 -10.15 23.95 14.99
N ILE A 47 -10.69 23.13 15.89
CA ILE A 47 -10.38 23.13 17.32
C ILE A 47 -8.93 22.64 17.58
N GLN A 48 -8.33 21.91 16.65
CA GLN A 48 -7.02 21.28 16.81
C GLN A 48 -5.86 22.09 16.19
N PHE A 49 -6.16 23.22 15.52
CA PHE A 49 -5.13 24.05 14.89
C PHE A 49 -4.44 24.97 15.89
N TYR A 50 -3.10 25.06 15.80
CA TYR A 50 -2.25 25.89 16.63
C TYR A 50 -1.26 26.69 15.77
N ASP A 51 -0.62 27.72 16.35
CA ASP A 51 0.33 28.57 15.63
C ASP A 51 1.62 27.78 15.29
N GLY A 52 2.07 27.88 14.05
CA GLY A 52 3.22 27.13 13.53
C GLY A 52 2.91 25.71 13.06
N ILE A 53 1.65 25.25 13.10
CA ILE A 53 1.24 23.91 12.60
C ILE A 53 1.71 23.70 11.16
N THR A 54 2.15 22.49 10.85
CA THR A 54 2.55 22.15 9.48
C THR A 54 1.36 21.82 8.58
N THR A 55 1.55 21.97 7.26
CA THR A 55 0.52 21.59 6.29
C THR A 55 0.21 20.10 6.30
N ASP A 56 1.17 19.27 6.70
CA ASP A 56 0.98 17.83 6.79
C ASP A 56 0.17 17.45 8.04
N GLU A 57 0.43 18.11 9.18
CA GLU A 57 -0.40 17.95 10.39
C GLU A 57 -1.84 18.41 10.14
N ILE A 58 -2.05 19.55 9.46
CA ILE A 58 -3.39 19.99 9.07
C ILE A 58 -4.09 18.91 8.24
N GLN A 59 -3.40 18.33 7.27
CA GLN A 59 -3.96 17.27 6.42
C GLN A 59 -4.36 16.04 7.24
N GLU A 60 -3.50 15.60 8.17
CA GLU A 60 -3.80 14.47 9.07
C GLU A 60 -4.98 14.77 10.02
N ILE A 61 -5.08 16.00 10.53
CA ILE A 61 -6.22 16.45 11.36
C ILE A 61 -7.52 16.39 10.55
N LEU A 62 -7.53 16.87 9.30
CA LEU A 62 -8.72 16.83 8.44
C LEU A 62 -9.14 15.38 8.13
N ILE A 63 -8.18 14.51 7.82
CA ILE A 63 -8.44 13.07 7.58
C ILE A 63 -9.06 12.43 8.82
N ARG A 64 -8.47 12.67 10.00
CA ARG A 64 -8.97 12.14 11.27
C ARG A 64 -10.36 12.68 11.59
N SER A 65 -10.57 13.99 11.45
CA SER A 65 -11.86 14.61 11.71
C SER A 65 -12.97 14.05 10.83
N ALA A 66 -12.69 13.82 9.55
CA ALA A 66 -13.64 13.16 8.65
C ALA A 66 -13.88 11.68 9.04
N SER A 67 -12.84 10.98 9.47
CA SER A 67 -12.96 9.60 9.93
C SER A 67 -13.78 9.48 11.22
N ASP A 68 -13.65 10.42 12.15
CA ASP A 68 -14.38 10.45 13.42
C ASP A 68 -15.88 10.76 13.23
N LEU A 69 -16.26 11.36 12.11
CA LEU A 69 -17.67 11.62 11.75
C LEU A 69 -18.37 10.40 11.13
N VAL A 70 -17.66 9.31 10.86
CA VAL A 70 -18.27 8.08 10.33
C VAL A 70 -19.21 7.47 11.37
N SER A 71 -20.47 7.28 10.99
CA SER A 71 -21.49 6.68 11.83
C SER A 71 -22.46 5.87 11.00
N LEU A 72 -23.39 5.16 11.64
CA LEU A 72 -24.46 4.43 10.95
C LEU A 72 -25.35 5.38 10.15
N ASP A 73 -25.60 6.59 10.67
CA ASP A 73 -26.44 7.60 10.02
C ASP A 73 -25.68 8.33 8.89
N ASN A 74 -24.37 8.46 9.00
CA ASN A 74 -23.53 9.19 8.06
C ASN A 74 -22.31 8.37 7.60
N PRO A 75 -22.51 7.22 6.94
CA PRO A 75 -21.43 6.31 6.57
C PRO A 75 -20.49 6.89 5.49
N ASN A 76 -20.95 7.87 4.71
CA ASN A 76 -20.21 8.41 3.58
C ASN A 76 -19.01 9.27 3.98
N TYR A 77 -18.87 9.67 5.26
CA TYR A 77 -17.63 10.29 5.73
C TYR A 77 -16.39 9.38 5.57
N GLN A 78 -16.57 8.06 5.48
CA GLN A 78 -15.47 7.15 5.12
C GLN A 78 -14.85 7.46 3.76
N PHE A 79 -15.66 7.93 2.78
CA PHE A 79 -15.17 8.34 1.47
C PHE A 79 -14.55 9.73 1.51
N VAL A 80 -15.09 10.65 2.35
CA VAL A 80 -14.47 11.97 2.58
C VAL A 80 -13.06 11.80 3.14
N ALA A 81 -12.90 10.99 4.19
CA ALA A 81 -11.60 10.69 4.78
C ALA A 81 -10.63 10.02 3.78
N ALA A 82 -11.14 9.09 2.94
CA ALA A 82 -10.36 8.47 1.88
C ALA A 82 -9.87 9.49 0.84
N ARG A 83 -10.73 10.38 0.37
CA ARG A 83 -10.38 11.42 -0.61
C ARG A 83 -9.37 12.41 -0.04
N LEU A 84 -9.52 12.82 1.21
CA LEU A 84 -8.55 13.68 1.90
C LEU A 84 -7.18 12.99 2.00
N LEU A 85 -7.14 11.69 2.32
CA LEU A 85 -5.91 10.89 2.32
C LEU A 85 -5.29 10.80 0.92
N LEU A 86 -6.11 10.56 -0.12
CA LEU A 86 -5.65 10.52 -1.50
C LEU A 86 -5.04 11.86 -1.94
N PHE A 87 -5.66 13.00 -1.56
CA PHE A 87 -5.12 14.32 -1.83
C PHE A 87 -3.77 14.55 -1.13
N ALA A 88 -3.60 14.05 0.10
CA ALA A 88 -2.32 14.09 0.81
C ALA A 88 -1.25 13.32 0.05
N VAL A 89 -1.55 12.08 -0.37
CA VAL A 89 -0.65 11.22 -1.15
C VAL A 89 -0.27 11.88 -2.47
N ARG A 90 -1.24 12.38 -3.25
CA ARG A 90 -0.98 13.06 -4.53
C ARG A 90 -0.14 14.32 -4.36
N LYS A 91 -0.42 15.13 -3.33
CA LYS A 91 0.40 16.32 -3.01
C LYS A 91 1.83 15.96 -2.62
N GLN A 92 2.01 14.88 -1.86
CA GLN A 92 3.35 14.39 -1.49
C GLN A 92 4.14 13.92 -2.72
N LEU A 93 3.49 13.22 -3.65
CA LEU A 93 4.12 12.64 -4.83
C LEU A 93 4.38 13.68 -5.92
N TYR A 94 3.38 14.50 -6.23
CA TYR A 94 3.34 15.33 -7.44
C TYR A 94 3.27 16.84 -7.14
N GLY A 95 3.17 17.24 -5.87
CA GLY A 95 3.01 18.64 -5.46
C GLY A 95 1.60 19.19 -5.64
N ARG A 96 0.71 18.48 -6.34
CA ARG A 96 -0.68 18.88 -6.68
C ARG A 96 -1.67 17.74 -6.46
N MET A 97 -2.96 18.08 -6.28
CA MET A 97 -4.01 17.09 -6.00
C MET A 97 -4.53 16.36 -7.24
N HIS A 98 -4.58 17.07 -8.38
CA HIS A 98 -5.29 16.61 -9.59
C HIS A 98 -4.38 16.22 -10.75
N GLU A 99 -3.12 16.66 -10.72
CA GLU A 99 -2.17 16.37 -11.78
C GLU A 99 -1.36 15.11 -11.44
N THR A 100 -1.30 14.19 -12.37
CA THR A 100 -0.50 12.98 -12.31
C THR A 100 0.44 12.93 -13.51
N PRO A 101 1.64 12.36 -13.39
CA PRO A 101 2.51 12.12 -14.54
C PRO A 101 1.84 11.13 -15.50
N THR A 102 2.36 11.04 -16.71
CA THR A 102 2.02 9.96 -17.62
C THR A 102 2.53 8.62 -17.08
N VAL A 103 1.96 7.51 -17.57
CA VAL A 103 2.39 6.16 -17.16
C VAL A 103 3.88 5.96 -17.42
N LYS A 104 4.38 6.41 -18.58
CA LYS A 104 5.80 6.31 -18.93
C LYS A 104 6.67 7.12 -17.98
N GLU A 105 6.33 8.39 -17.74
CA GLU A 105 7.06 9.26 -16.81
C GLU A 105 7.09 8.68 -15.38
N GLN A 106 5.97 8.13 -14.91
CA GLN A 106 5.89 7.47 -13.61
C GLN A 106 6.87 6.29 -13.54
N VAL A 107 6.87 5.43 -14.56
CA VAL A 107 7.76 4.27 -14.61
C VAL A 107 9.22 4.72 -14.64
N GLU A 108 9.58 5.64 -15.54
CA GLU A 108 10.94 6.16 -15.64
C GLU A 108 11.45 6.79 -14.33
N GLN A 109 10.60 7.56 -13.66
CA GLN A 109 10.95 8.16 -12.37
C GLN A 109 11.20 7.11 -11.28
N CYS A 110 10.38 6.07 -11.23
CA CYS A 110 10.49 5.01 -10.23
C CYS A 110 11.63 4.03 -10.54
N VAL A 111 11.92 3.77 -11.81
CA VAL A 111 13.11 3.01 -12.23
C VAL A 111 14.39 3.74 -11.86
N ARG A 112 14.49 5.07 -12.13
CA ARG A 112 15.64 5.89 -11.69
C ARG A 112 15.87 5.89 -10.19
N LYS A 113 14.83 5.65 -9.39
CA LYS A 113 14.89 5.52 -7.92
C LYS A 113 15.09 4.07 -7.47
N GLU A 114 15.26 3.14 -8.40
CA GLU A 114 15.45 1.70 -8.13
C GLU A 114 14.27 1.05 -7.35
N VAL A 115 13.09 1.65 -7.42
CA VAL A 115 11.89 1.14 -6.73
C VAL A 115 10.96 0.35 -7.65
N TYR A 116 11.05 0.55 -8.98
CA TYR A 116 10.45 -0.30 -9.99
C TYR A 116 11.52 -1.12 -10.72
N ASP A 117 11.10 -2.28 -11.23
CA ASP A 117 11.94 -3.12 -12.07
C ASP A 117 12.18 -2.44 -13.42
N ALA A 118 13.46 -2.29 -13.80
CA ALA A 118 13.84 -1.65 -15.05
C ALA A 118 13.36 -2.42 -16.29
N GLU A 119 13.14 -3.75 -16.17
CA GLU A 119 12.61 -4.60 -17.25
C GLU A 119 11.29 -4.07 -17.82
N ILE A 120 10.51 -3.31 -17.06
CA ILE A 120 9.23 -2.74 -17.51
C ILE A 120 9.42 -1.81 -18.72
N LEU A 121 10.52 -1.05 -18.77
CA LEU A 121 10.82 -0.14 -19.90
C LEU A 121 11.20 -0.87 -21.17
N ASP A 122 11.80 -2.05 -21.04
CA ASP A 122 12.21 -2.89 -22.18
C ASP A 122 11.04 -3.74 -22.73
N LEU A 123 10.04 -4.01 -21.90
CA LEU A 123 8.91 -4.88 -22.24
C LEU A 123 7.88 -4.19 -23.14
N TYR A 124 7.72 -2.87 -23.05
CA TYR A 124 6.70 -2.10 -23.75
C TYR A 124 7.30 -1.01 -24.62
N SER A 125 6.81 -0.87 -25.86
CA SER A 125 7.16 0.24 -26.74
C SER A 125 6.47 1.54 -26.32
N ASP A 126 6.90 2.67 -26.91
CA ASP A 126 6.31 3.99 -26.65
C ASP A 126 4.84 4.03 -27.02
N GLU A 127 4.45 3.41 -28.16
CA GLU A 127 3.05 3.30 -28.58
C GLU A 127 2.21 2.45 -27.63
N GLU A 128 2.82 1.46 -27.00
CA GLU A 128 2.14 0.65 -25.98
C GLU A 128 2.00 1.42 -24.67
N PHE A 129 2.98 2.25 -24.28
CA PHE A 129 2.83 3.17 -23.14
C PHE A 129 1.71 4.18 -23.36
N ASP A 130 1.54 4.71 -24.57
CA ASP A 130 0.42 5.59 -24.93
C ASP A 130 -0.94 4.88 -24.78
N LYS A 131 -1.01 3.60 -25.15
CA LYS A 131 -2.21 2.78 -24.94
C LYS A 131 -2.45 2.50 -23.46
N LEU A 132 -1.40 2.18 -22.67
CA LEU A 132 -1.51 2.03 -21.21
C LEU A 132 -2.00 3.33 -20.55
N GLN A 133 -1.54 4.49 -21.03
CA GLN A 133 -2.02 5.80 -20.59
C GLN A 133 -3.51 5.98 -20.86
N SER A 134 -4.04 5.45 -21.98
CA SER A 134 -5.47 5.53 -22.30
C SER A 134 -6.35 4.62 -21.41
N PHE A 135 -5.77 3.64 -20.72
CA PHE A 135 -6.51 2.70 -19.85
C PHE A 135 -6.64 3.23 -18.41
N ILE A 136 -5.64 4.00 -17.94
CA ILE A 136 -5.61 4.44 -16.55
C ILE A 136 -6.71 5.46 -16.26
N ASP A 137 -7.46 5.22 -15.20
CA ASP A 137 -8.57 6.06 -14.75
C ASP A 137 -8.35 6.40 -13.27
N HIS A 138 -7.78 7.57 -13.01
CA HIS A 138 -7.43 8.00 -11.67
C HIS A 138 -8.64 8.32 -10.76
N ASP A 139 -9.83 8.48 -11.34
CA ASP A 139 -11.05 8.72 -10.56
C ASP A 139 -11.53 7.45 -9.86
N ARG A 140 -11.08 6.28 -10.28
CA ARG A 140 -11.33 5.02 -9.55
C ARG A 140 -10.73 5.00 -8.16
N ASP A 141 -9.76 5.86 -7.85
CA ASP A 141 -9.26 6.04 -6.49
C ASP A 141 -10.36 6.54 -5.53
N TYR A 142 -11.42 7.19 -6.04
CA TYR A 142 -12.57 7.61 -5.23
C TYR A 142 -13.51 6.47 -4.81
N LEU A 143 -13.30 5.25 -5.33
CA LEU A 143 -14.05 4.06 -4.90
C LEU A 143 -13.56 3.51 -3.56
N PHE A 144 -12.39 3.92 -3.08
CA PHE A 144 -11.85 3.46 -1.82
C PHE A 144 -12.61 4.04 -0.62
N THR A 145 -12.87 3.18 0.37
CA THR A 145 -13.15 3.61 1.74
C THR A 145 -11.85 4.02 2.43
N TYR A 146 -11.92 4.78 3.51
CA TYR A 146 -10.74 5.22 4.26
C TYR A 146 -9.86 4.06 4.72
N ALA A 147 -10.46 3.04 5.35
CA ALA A 147 -9.73 1.86 5.81
C ALA A 147 -9.06 1.10 4.64
N GLY A 148 -9.77 0.98 3.51
CA GLY A 148 -9.23 0.33 2.30
C GLY A 148 -8.04 1.09 1.72
N LEU A 149 -8.17 2.40 1.54
CA LEU A 149 -7.08 3.24 1.02
C LEU A 149 -5.89 3.29 1.98
N ARG A 150 -6.14 3.40 3.28
CA ARG A 150 -5.08 3.38 4.30
C ARG A 150 -4.28 2.09 4.24
N GLN A 151 -4.97 0.93 4.14
CA GLN A 151 -4.29 -0.36 3.97
C GLN A 151 -3.46 -0.42 2.69
N VAL A 152 -3.97 0.12 1.58
CA VAL A 152 -3.22 0.17 0.31
C VAL A 152 -1.98 1.04 0.45
N CYS A 153 -2.09 2.24 1.02
CA CYS A 153 -0.97 3.14 1.23
C CYS A 153 0.09 2.55 2.17
N ASP A 154 -0.34 1.99 3.30
CA ASP A 154 0.59 1.53 4.34
C ASP A 154 1.28 0.20 3.97
N LYS A 155 0.64 -0.63 3.12
CA LYS A 155 1.07 -2.01 2.91
C LYS A 155 1.47 -2.36 1.49
N TYR A 156 0.81 -1.79 0.47
CA TYR A 156 0.91 -2.26 -0.91
C TYR A 156 1.56 -1.31 -1.88
N LEU A 157 1.40 0.01 -1.70
CA LEU A 157 2.12 0.98 -2.53
C LEU A 157 3.63 0.82 -2.32
N VAL A 158 4.37 0.99 -3.40
CA VAL A 158 5.83 1.04 -3.32
C VAL A 158 6.23 2.24 -2.48
N GLN A 159 7.01 1.99 -1.42
CA GLN A 159 7.36 2.99 -0.44
C GLN A 159 8.74 2.74 0.18
N ASP A 160 9.37 3.80 0.65
CA ASP A 160 10.48 3.73 1.57
C ASP A 160 9.94 3.46 2.98
N ARG A 161 10.15 2.25 3.47
CA ARG A 161 9.63 1.81 4.78
C ARG A 161 10.33 2.47 5.98
N SER A 162 11.46 3.13 5.77
CA SER A 162 12.17 3.83 6.83
C SER A 162 11.46 5.11 7.27
N ASN A 163 10.73 5.74 6.32
CA ASN A 163 10.08 7.04 6.53
C ASN A 163 8.62 7.10 6.04
N GLY A 164 8.08 5.99 5.49
CA GLY A 164 6.71 5.89 4.99
C GLY A 164 6.45 6.65 3.67
N LYS A 165 7.49 7.13 3.00
CA LYS A 165 7.34 7.85 1.73
C LYS A 165 6.92 6.90 0.62
N VAL A 166 5.74 7.12 0.06
CA VAL A 166 5.23 6.39 -1.11
C VAL A 166 5.78 6.95 -2.42
N TYR A 167 5.78 6.13 -3.47
CA TYR A 167 6.30 6.48 -4.81
C TYR A 167 5.25 6.39 -5.91
N GLU A 168 4.03 5.97 -5.61
CA GLU A 168 2.95 5.76 -6.58
C GLU A 168 1.57 5.96 -5.96
N THR A 169 0.53 6.10 -6.80
CA THR A 169 -0.87 6.06 -6.40
C THR A 169 -1.48 4.69 -6.70
N PRO A 170 -2.68 4.36 -6.17
CA PRO A 170 -3.29 3.05 -6.37
C PRO A 170 -3.52 2.70 -7.85
N GLN A 171 -3.88 3.66 -8.70
CA GLN A 171 -4.12 3.36 -10.10
C GLN A 171 -2.85 3.00 -10.86
N PHE A 172 -1.72 3.64 -10.59
CA PHE A 172 -0.42 3.21 -11.13
C PHE A 172 -0.06 1.81 -10.64
N MET A 173 -0.26 1.51 -9.35
CA MET A 173 -0.07 0.17 -8.79
C MET A 173 -0.86 -0.86 -9.59
N TYR A 174 -2.17 -0.68 -9.74
CA TYR A 174 -3.03 -1.64 -10.44
C TYR A 174 -2.67 -1.81 -11.91
N LEU A 175 -2.45 -0.71 -12.64
CA LEU A 175 -2.09 -0.78 -14.06
C LEU A 175 -0.77 -1.50 -14.28
N LEU A 176 0.25 -1.19 -13.48
CA LEU A 176 1.57 -1.78 -13.63
C LEU A 176 1.63 -3.25 -13.16
N ILE A 177 0.80 -3.65 -12.20
CA ILE A 177 0.60 -5.07 -11.89
C ILE A 177 0.05 -5.79 -13.11
N ALA A 178 -1.00 -5.28 -13.73
CA ALA A 178 -1.58 -5.87 -14.92
C ALA A 178 -0.54 -5.93 -16.07
N ALA A 179 0.14 -4.82 -16.35
CA ALA A 179 1.17 -4.75 -17.38
C ALA A 179 2.28 -5.78 -17.15
N THR A 180 2.79 -5.90 -15.92
CA THR A 180 3.89 -6.85 -15.62
C THR A 180 3.43 -8.30 -15.77
N ILE A 181 2.24 -8.66 -15.27
CA ILE A 181 1.72 -10.04 -15.35
C ILE A 181 1.56 -10.49 -16.81
N PHE A 182 1.02 -9.64 -17.67
CA PHE A 182 0.73 -9.98 -19.08
C PHE A 182 1.87 -9.59 -20.05
N SER A 183 3.01 -9.12 -19.56
CA SER A 183 4.11 -8.64 -20.39
C SER A 183 4.64 -9.68 -21.39
N LYS A 184 4.63 -10.97 -21.03
CA LYS A 184 5.12 -12.08 -21.84
C LYS A 184 4.05 -12.71 -22.76
N TYR A 185 2.84 -12.17 -22.76
CA TYR A 185 1.80 -12.58 -23.69
C TYR A 185 2.10 -12.05 -25.11
N PRO A 186 1.51 -12.65 -26.18
CA PRO A 186 1.70 -12.17 -27.54
C PRO A 186 1.40 -10.67 -27.67
N LYS A 187 2.24 -9.93 -28.40
CA LYS A 187 2.15 -8.45 -28.51
C LYS A 187 0.81 -7.94 -29.04
N ASP A 188 0.18 -8.70 -29.92
CA ASP A 188 -1.11 -8.38 -30.53
C ASP A 188 -2.30 -8.47 -29.55
N THR A 189 -2.18 -9.25 -28.49
CA THR A 189 -3.27 -9.52 -27.55
C THR A 189 -2.98 -9.06 -26.10
N ARG A 190 -1.71 -8.88 -25.72
CA ARG A 190 -1.34 -8.60 -24.32
C ARG A 190 -2.02 -7.37 -23.73
N LEU A 191 -2.20 -6.30 -24.51
CA LEU A 191 -2.83 -5.08 -24.03
C LEU A 191 -4.32 -5.25 -23.73
N ASP A 192 -5.02 -6.15 -24.44
CA ASP A 192 -6.42 -6.49 -24.14
C ASP A 192 -6.53 -7.21 -22.78
N TYR A 193 -5.58 -8.12 -22.48
CA TYR A 193 -5.52 -8.77 -21.18
C TYR A 193 -5.16 -7.77 -20.06
N VAL A 194 -4.19 -6.88 -20.30
CA VAL A 194 -3.83 -5.81 -19.37
C VAL A 194 -5.04 -4.96 -19.03
N ARG A 195 -5.78 -4.48 -20.03
CA ARG A 195 -6.97 -3.66 -19.85
C ARG A 195 -8.05 -4.39 -19.06
N LYS A 196 -8.38 -5.63 -19.44
CA LYS A 196 -9.40 -6.43 -18.74
C LYS A 196 -9.06 -6.67 -17.28
N TYR A 197 -7.80 -7.01 -17.02
CA TYR A 197 -7.34 -7.26 -15.66
C TYR A 197 -7.30 -5.98 -14.83
N TYR A 198 -6.75 -4.88 -15.38
CA TYR A 198 -6.78 -3.57 -14.75
C TYR A 198 -8.21 -3.15 -14.40
N ASP A 199 -9.16 -3.29 -15.34
CA ASP A 199 -10.57 -2.95 -15.10
C ASP A 199 -11.19 -3.79 -13.97
N ALA A 200 -10.81 -5.05 -13.84
CA ALA A 200 -11.34 -5.92 -12.80
C ALA A 200 -10.77 -5.56 -11.40
N ILE A 201 -9.46 -5.35 -11.28
CA ILE A 201 -8.81 -5.07 -10.00
C ILE A 201 -9.06 -3.63 -9.53
N SER A 202 -8.99 -2.63 -10.42
CA SER A 202 -9.17 -1.22 -10.08
C SER A 202 -10.60 -0.84 -9.74
N ARG A 203 -11.59 -1.65 -10.16
CA ARG A 203 -13.00 -1.54 -9.77
C ARG A 203 -13.37 -2.47 -8.61
N HIS A 204 -12.39 -3.04 -7.93
CA HIS A 204 -12.55 -3.94 -6.77
C HIS A 204 -13.45 -5.17 -7.04
N LYS A 205 -13.55 -5.62 -8.31
CA LYS A 205 -14.32 -6.83 -8.67
C LYS A 205 -13.61 -8.12 -8.29
N ILE A 206 -12.29 -8.09 -8.25
CA ILE A 206 -11.42 -9.18 -7.79
C ILE A 206 -10.39 -8.64 -6.81
N ASN A 207 -10.01 -9.47 -5.87
CA ASN A 207 -8.92 -9.21 -4.94
C ASN A 207 -7.71 -10.04 -5.34
N ILE A 208 -6.51 -9.49 -5.13
CA ILE A 208 -5.24 -10.13 -5.48
C ILE A 208 -4.37 -10.30 -4.23
N PRO A 209 -3.55 -11.36 -4.16
CA PRO A 209 -2.76 -11.64 -2.97
C PRO A 209 -1.68 -10.59 -2.70
N THR A 210 -1.39 -10.41 -1.43
CA THR A 210 -0.43 -9.41 -0.90
C THR A 210 0.91 -9.38 -1.66
N PRO A 211 1.60 -10.51 -1.96
CA PRO A 211 2.89 -10.45 -2.65
C PRO A 211 2.80 -9.92 -4.07
N ILE A 212 1.68 -10.18 -4.75
CA ILE A 212 1.43 -9.64 -6.09
C ILE A 212 1.22 -8.13 -6.01
N MET A 213 0.39 -7.66 -5.07
CA MET A 213 0.13 -6.23 -4.89
C MET A 213 1.41 -5.45 -4.50
N ALA A 214 2.22 -6.01 -3.62
CA ALA A 214 3.41 -5.33 -3.11
C ALA A 214 4.65 -5.48 -3.99
N GLY A 215 4.76 -6.56 -4.80
CA GLY A 215 6.03 -6.99 -5.40
C GLY A 215 6.12 -6.99 -6.91
N VAL A 216 5.05 -7.29 -7.65
CA VAL A 216 5.14 -7.68 -9.08
C VAL A 216 5.86 -6.66 -9.98
N ARG A 217 5.68 -5.36 -9.75
CA ARG A 217 6.33 -4.28 -10.52
C ARG A 217 7.68 -3.84 -9.97
N THR A 218 8.18 -4.50 -8.93
CA THR A 218 9.41 -4.15 -8.22
C THR A 218 10.49 -5.21 -8.45
N PRO A 219 11.75 -4.95 -8.09
CA PRO A 219 12.81 -5.97 -8.15
C PRO A 219 12.57 -7.19 -7.25
N LEU A 220 11.59 -7.15 -6.34
CA LEU A 220 11.24 -8.28 -5.46
C LEU A 220 10.59 -9.41 -6.27
N ARG A 221 11.18 -10.60 -6.24
CA ARG A 221 10.73 -11.78 -7.03
C ARG A 221 10.07 -12.87 -6.17
N GLN A 222 9.75 -12.61 -4.91
CA GLN A 222 9.08 -13.56 -4.01
C GLN A 222 7.57 -13.29 -3.98
N TYR A 223 6.77 -14.27 -4.46
CA TYR A 223 5.31 -14.11 -4.62
C TYR A 223 4.47 -15.06 -3.77
N ALA A 224 5.11 -15.92 -2.95
CA ALA A 224 4.39 -16.79 -2.01
C ALA A 224 4.05 -16.00 -0.73
N SER A 225 2.76 -15.88 -0.39
CA SER A 225 2.34 -15.21 0.84
C SER A 225 2.47 -16.09 2.06
N CYS A 226 2.27 -17.41 1.89
CA CYS A 226 2.29 -18.39 2.97
C CYS A 226 3.03 -19.65 2.48
N VAL A 227 3.92 -20.16 3.33
CA VAL A 227 4.69 -21.37 3.10
C VAL A 227 4.47 -22.32 4.28
N LEU A 228 4.16 -23.58 3.98
CA LEU A 228 4.05 -24.62 5.00
C LEU A 228 5.33 -25.47 4.97
N VAL A 229 5.95 -25.65 6.11
CA VAL A 229 7.15 -26.46 6.29
C VAL A 229 6.79 -27.68 7.15
N ASP A 230 7.05 -28.87 6.63
CA ASP A 230 6.86 -30.14 7.33
C ASP A 230 8.22 -30.61 7.87
N VAL A 231 8.29 -30.87 9.17
CA VAL A 231 9.54 -31.19 9.86
C VAL A 231 9.52 -32.64 10.32
N ASP A 232 10.49 -33.44 9.85
CA ASP A 232 10.67 -34.82 10.29
C ASP A 232 11.57 -34.92 11.55
N ASP A 233 11.49 -36.10 12.21
CA ASP A 233 12.18 -36.39 13.46
C ASP A 233 13.67 -36.72 13.27
N THR A 234 14.40 -35.87 12.52
CA THR A 234 15.84 -35.95 12.30
C THR A 234 16.48 -34.59 12.46
N LEU A 235 17.74 -34.52 12.91
CA LEU A 235 18.46 -33.24 13.03
C LEU A 235 18.61 -32.56 11.69
N ASP A 236 18.83 -33.30 10.61
CA ASP A 236 18.97 -32.74 9.26
C ASP A 236 17.66 -32.06 8.81
N SER A 237 16.50 -32.68 9.07
CA SER A 237 15.22 -32.10 8.76
C SER A 237 14.93 -30.86 9.60
N ILE A 238 15.23 -30.89 10.90
CA ILE A 238 15.03 -29.75 11.82
C ILE A 238 15.88 -28.56 11.34
N PHE A 239 17.19 -28.74 11.13
CA PHE A 239 18.08 -27.64 10.72
C PHE A 239 17.78 -27.14 9.29
N SER A 240 17.43 -28.04 8.37
CA SER A 240 17.01 -27.64 7.01
C SER A 240 15.75 -26.78 7.05
N SER A 241 14.80 -27.15 7.90
CA SER A 241 13.56 -26.40 8.10
C SER A 241 13.82 -25.02 8.70
N ASP A 242 14.66 -24.92 9.73
CA ASP A 242 15.04 -23.63 10.33
C ASP A 242 15.69 -22.70 9.31
N MET A 243 16.62 -23.22 8.49
CA MET A 243 17.26 -22.45 7.43
C MET A 243 16.24 -21.98 6.37
N ALA A 244 15.32 -22.85 5.95
CA ALA A 244 14.28 -22.51 4.99
C ALA A 244 13.35 -21.45 5.54
N ILE A 245 12.90 -21.60 6.80
CA ILE A 245 12.05 -20.62 7.49
C ILE A 245 12.72 -19.26 7.52
N GLY A 246 13.98 -19.20 7.97
CA GLY A 246 14.72 -17.93 8.03
C GLY A 246 14.80 -17.21 6.68
N LYS A 247 15.06 -17.96 5.59
CA LYS A 247 15.12 -17.41 4.22
C LYS A 247 13.76 -16.89 3.73
N TYR A 248 12.67 -17.63 3.98
CA TYR A 248 11.33 -17.19 3.57
C TYR A 248 10.85 -15.98 4.36
N VAL A 249 11.08 -15.96 5.69
CA VAL A 249 10.72 -14.81 6.55
C VAL A 249 11.50 -13.56 6.14
N ALA A 250 12.78 -13.68 5.83
CA ALA A 250 13.59 -12.56 5.33
C ALA A 250 13.02 -11.96 4.03
N GLN A 251 12.29 -12.75 3.24
CA GLN A 251 11.59 -12.30 2.03
C GLN A 251 10.09 -12.01 2.27
N ARG A 252 9.68 -11.83 3.54
CA ARG A 252 8.31 -11.41 3.94
C ARG A 252 7.21 -12.45 3.69
N ALA A 253 7.54 -13.74 3.64
CA ALA A 253 6.55 -14.81 3.64
C ALA A 253 6.06 -15.12 5.06
N GLY A 254 4.77 -15.43 5.19
CA GLY A 254 4.23 -16.05 6.40
C GLY A 254 4.56 -17.54 6.43
N ILE A 255 4.88 -18.09 7.60
CA ILE A 255 5.27 -19.50 7.73
C ILE A 255 4.32 -20.23 8.67
N GLY A 256 3.88 -21.41 8.24
CA GLY A 256 3.28 -22.43 9.10
C GLY A 256 4.23 -23.62 9.22
N ILE A 257 4.42 -24.13 10.44
CA ILE A 257 5.31 -25.25 10.70
C ILE A 257 4.47 -26.42 11.22
N ASN A 258 4.63 -27.60 10.61
CA ASN A 258 4.14 -28.84 11.16
C ASN A 258 5.27 -29.60 11.85
N ALA A 259 5.32 -29.53 13.18
CA ALA A 259 6.28 -30.26 14.01
C ALA A 259 5.69 -31.58 14.58
N GLY A 260 4.51 -32.01 14.11
CA GLY A 260 3.81 -33.16 14.64
C GLY A 260 4.47 -34.51 14.41
N ARG A 261 5.49 -34.56 13.53
CA ARG A 261 6.28 -35.78 13.30
C ARG A 261 7.47 -35.93 14.25
N ILE A 262 7.88 -34.84 14.93
CA ILE A 262 8.97 -34.89 15.91
C ILE A 262 8.51 -35.70 17.12
N ARG A 263 9.39 -36.57 17.61
CA ARG A 263 9.09 -37.41 18.80
C ARG A 263 8.69 -36.60 20.02
N GLY A 264 7.83 -37.16 20.84
CA GLY A 264 7.34 -36.50 22.05
C GLY A 264 8.39 -36.37 23.16
N ILE A 265 8.10 -35.51 24.13
CA ILE A 265 8.91 -35.36 25.36
C ILE A 265 9.12 -36.73 26.02
N ASN A 266 10.31 -36.97 26.59
CA ASN A 266 10.77 -38.19 27.23
C ASN A 266 10.99 -39.39 26.28
N SER A 267 10.84 -39.20 24.96
CA SER A 267 11.23 -40.24 24.00
C SER A 267 12.73 -40.51 24.11
N LYS A 268 13.10 -41.79 24.03
CA LYS A 268 14.48 -42.22 24.15
C LYS A 268 15.32 -41.86 22.93
N ILE A 269 16.52 -41.31 23.14
CA ILE A 269 17.52 -40.96 22.14
C ILE A 269 18.79 -41.75 22.45
N ARG A 270 19.59 -42.08 21.42
CA ARG A 270 20.86 -42.83 21.53
C ARG A 270 20.72 -44.13 22.34
N GLY A 271 19.75 -44.96 22.00
CA GLY A 271 19.55 -46.20 22.73
C GLY A 271 19.00 -46.05 24.16
N GLY A 272 18.61 -44.86 24.57
CA GLY A 272 18.10 -44.58 25.91
C GLY A 272 19.04 -43.83 26.84
N GLU A 273 20.22 -43.42 26.34
CA GLU A 273 21.18 -42.62 27.10
C GLU A 273 20.66 -41.23 27.44
N VAL A 274 19.81 -40.66 26.55
CA VAL A 274 19.25 -39.33 26.66
C VAL A 274 17.76 -39.37 26.38
N GLN A 275 17.00 -38.44 26.95
CA GLN A 275 15.58 -38.26 26.67
C GLN A 275 15.35 -36.94 25.93
N HIS A 276 14.39 -36.96 24.99
CA HIS A 276 13.97 -35.76 24.27
C HIS A 276 13.30 -34.76 25.18
N THR A 277 13.72 -33.49 25.11
CA THR A 277 13.25 -32.39 25.98
C THR A 277 12.06 -31.60 25.41
N GLY A 278 11.62 -31.95 24.21
CA GLY A 278 10.50 -31.27 23.52
C GLY A 278 10.95 -30.34 22.39
N VAL A 279 10.01 -29.93 21.58
CA VAL A 279 10.25 -29.11 20.36
C VAL A 279 10.50 -27.64 20.66
N VAL A 280 10.18 -27.16 21.89
CA VAL A 280 10.29 -25.73 22.23
C VAL A 280 11.73 -25.22 22.10
N LEU A 281 12.71 -26.00 22.53
CA LEU A 281 14.11 -25.62 22.41
C LEU A 281 14.61 -25.52 20.96
N SER A 282 14.03 -26.33 20.06
CA SER A 282 14.35 -26.28 18.62
C SER A 282 13.72 -25.09 17.91
N LEU A 283 12.63 -24.55 18.44
CA LEU A 283 11.84 -23.47 17.82
C LEU A 283 12.07 -22.10 18.44
N ILE A 284 12.79 -22.02 19.58
CA ILE A 284 12.90 -20.79 20.37
C ILE A 284 13.63 -19.64 19.65
N HIS A 285 14.49 -19.96 18.67
CA HIS A 285 15.24 -18.96 17.91
C HIS A 285 14.55 -18.58 16.58
N ILE A 286 13.39 -19.11 16.32
CA ILE A 286 12.56 -18.70 15.21
C ILE A 286 11.61 -17.60 15.61
#